data_6631ea32f6d580511dc8e65de402d9d1
#
_entry.id   6631ea32f6d580511dc8e65de402d9d1
#
_cell.length_a   1.000
_cell.length_b   1.000
_cell.length_c   1.000
_cell.angle_alpha   90.00
_cell.angle_beta   90.00
_cell.angle_gamma   90.00
#
_symmetry.space_group_name_H-M   'P 1'
#
loop_
_entity.id
_entity.type
_entity.pdbx_description
1 polymer ?
#
loop_
_entity_poly.entity_id
_entity_poly.type
_entity_poly.pdbx_seq_one_letter_code
_entity_poly.pdbx_strand_id
1 'polypeptide(L)'
;IQTVYSPEISSAPGTVSQIKEGTSRFMKISKRMGISTFIVGHVTKEGSLAGPKLLEHMVDTVLYFEGERYNTYRLVRAVKNRFGSTNELGVFEMKDIGLIELTNPSEVLISEKPKDVSGSVIISTVEGTRPMLLELQALVSPTSFGIAKRTATGVDYNRVALLLAVLEKRVGLQIQNQDVYINVVGGIKVNEPSMDLGIILSVASSFR
;
A
#
# COMPACT_ATOMS: atom_id res chain seq x y z
N ILE A 1 -20.93 -9.01 -1.01
CA ILE A 1 -21.82 -8.85 -2.18
C ILE A 1 -21.79 -10.06 -3.11
N GLN A 2 -20.67 -10.77 -3.22
CA GLN A 2 -20.51 -11.91 -4.13
C GLN A 2 -21.41 -13.12 -3.80
N THR A 3 -21.93 -13.21 -2.60
CA THR A 3 -22.84 -14.27 -2.14
C THR A 3 -24.32 -13.93 -2.33
N VAL A 4 -24.64 -12.71 -2.74
CA VAL A 4 -26.01 -12.28 -2.97
C VAL A 4 -26.51 -12.83 -4.30
N TYR A 5 -27.74 -13.39 -4.28
CA TYR A 5 -28.37 -14.01 -5.43
C TYR A 5 -29.73 -13.39 -5.72
N SER A 6 -29.97 -13.08 -6.98
CA SER A 6 -31.29 -12.68 -7.49
C SER A 6 -31.81 -13.78 -8.42
N PRO A 7 -32.99 -14.37 -8.14
CA PRO A 7 -33.57 -15.41 -8.97
C PRO A 7 -34.05 -14.90 -10.34
N GLU A 8 -34.13 -13.59 -10.53
CA GLU A 8 -34.54 -12.97 -11.80
C GLU A 8 -33.41 -12.99 -12.85
N ILE A 9 -32.18 -13.34 -12.44
CA ILE A 9 -31.01 -13.45 -13.33
C ILE A 9 -30.55 -14.90 -13.37
N SER A 10 -30.47 -15.49 -14.55
CA SER A 10 -30.13 -16.90 -14.77
C SER A 10 -28.66 -17.27 -14.52
N SER A 11 -27.80 -16.33 -14.10
CA SER A 11 -26.39 -16.57 -13.85
C SER A 11 -26.11 -16.97 -12.41
N ALA A 12 -24.98 -17.69 -12.17
CA ALA A 12 -24.57 -18.15 -10.85
C ALA A 12 -24.23 -16.97 -9.90
N PRO A 13 -24.36 -17.18 -8.56
CA PRO A 13 -23.88 -16.20 -7.56
C PRO A 13 -22.43 -15.81 -7.80
N GLY A 14 -22.08 -14.55 -7.53
CA GLY A 14 -20.74 -14.02 -7.72
C GLY A 14 -20.38 -13.61 -9.16
N THR A 15 -21.26 -13.85 -10.13
CA THR A 15 -21.07 -13.34 -11.50
C THR A 15 -21.30 -11.83 -11.56
N VAL A 16 -20.70 -11.18 -12.56
CA VAL A 16 -20.81 -9.72 -12.77
C VAL A 16 -22.26 -9.25 -12.84
N SER A 17 -23.14 -10.00 -13.53
CA SER A 17 -24.56 -9.69 -13.63
C SER A 17 -25.30 -9.78 -12.30
N GLN A 18 -25.05 -10.79 -11.49
CA GLN A 18 -25.62 -10.93 -10.14
C GLN A 18 -25.15 -9.81 -9.21
N ILE A 19 -23.84 -9.51 -9.22
CA ILE A 19 -23.26 -8.44 -8.40
C ILE A 19 -23.85 -7.07 -8.79
N LYS A 20 -23.98 -6.80 -10.09
CA LYS A 20 -24.57 -5.56 -10.61
C LYS A 20 -26.03 -5.40 -10.17
N GLU A 21 -26.83 -6.44 -10.31
CA GLU A 21 -28.24 -6.41 -9.93
C GLU A 21 -28.41 -6.25 -8.41
N GLY A 22 -27.71 -7.07 -7.61
CA GLY A 22 -27.74 -6.95 -6.15
C GLY A 22 -27.38 -5.56 -5.68
N THR A 23 -26.27 -4.99 -6.22
CA THR A 23 -25.85 -3.63 -5.89
C THR A 23 -26.88 -2.59 -6.30
N SER A 24 -27.47 -2.71 -7.49
CA SER A 24 -28.50 -1.78 -7.96
C SER A 24 -29.72 -1.79 -7.02
N ARG A 25 -30.14 -2.96 -6.56
CA ARG A 25 -31.26 -3.09 -5.59
C ARG A 25 -30.91 -2.46 -4.25
N PHE A 26 -29.74 -2.75 -3.69
CA PHE A 26 -29.29 -2.12 -2.45
C PHE A 26 -29.24 -0.61 -2.55
N MET A 27 -28.70 -0.08 -3.63
CA MET A 27 -28.64 1.37 -3.86
C MET A 27 -30.05 2.02 -3.94
N LYS A 28 -31.01 1.36 -4.63
CA LYS A 28 -32.39 1.85 -4.70
C LYS A 28 -33.04 1.89 -3.32
N ILE A 29 -32.88 0.84 -2.52
CA ILE A 29 -33.41 0.74 -1.17
C ILE A 29 -32.76 1.80 -0.27
N SER A 30 -31.43 1.91 -0.28
CA SER A 30 -30.67 2.89 0.49
C SER A 30 -31.14 4.32 0.23
N LYS A 31 -31.25 4.70 -1.05
CA LYS A 31 -31.69 6.05 -1.43
C LYS A 31 -33.16 6.31 -1.07
N ARG A 32 -34.03 5.30 -1.23
CA ARG A 32 -35.45 5.44 -0.92
C ARG A 32 -35.72 5.57 0.59
N MET A 33 -34.95 4.84 1.39
CA MET A 33 -35.15 4.74 2.84
C MET A 33 -34.19 5.63 3.65
N GLY A 34 -33.24 6.30 3.02
CA GLY A 34 -32.22 7.11 3.70
C GLY A 34 -31.27 6.28 4.57
N ILE A 35 -31.00 5.01 4.18
CA ILE A 35 -30.16 4.08 4.95
C ILE A 35 -28.75 4.10 4.39
N SER A 36 -27.74 4.38 5.24
CA SER A 36 -26.34 4.20 4.90
C SER A 36 -26.02 2.71 4.72
N THR A 37 -25.49 2.33 3.55
CA THR A 37 -25.25 0.94 3.19
C THR A 37 -23.81 0.70 2.85
N PHE A 38 -23.17 -0.23 3.55
CA PHE A 38 -21.80 -0.67 3.28
C PHE A 38 -21.85 -2.00 2.49
N ILE A 39 -21.19 -2.01 1.33
CA ILE A 39 -21.08 -3.18 0.48
C ILE A 39 -19.64 -3.68 0.55
N VAL A 40 -19.46 -4.84 1.17
CA VAL A 40 -18.13 -5.48 1.24
C VAL A 40 -17.94 -6.34 0.00
N GLY A 41 -16.83 -6.11 -0.69
CA GLY A 41 -16.39 -6.86 -1.85
C GLY A 41 -14.95 -7.35 -1.69
N HIS A 42 -14.62 -8.48 -2.31
CA HIS A 42 -13.25 -9.00 -2.35
C HIS A 42 -12.60 -8.69 -3.69
N VAL A 43 -11.36 -8.22 -3.65
CA VAL A 43 -10.48 -8.11 -4.82
C VAL A 43 -9.57 -9.35 -4.88
N THR A 44 -9.37 -9.93 -6.06
CA THR A 44 -8.36 -10.98 -6.24
C THR A 44 -6.97 -10.38 -6.31
N LYS A 45 -5.94 -11.20 -6.02
CA LYS A 45 -4.52 -10.81 -6.08
C LYS A 45 -4.10 -10.22 -7.44
N GLU A 46 -4.81 -10.54 -8.50
CA GLU A 46 -4.53 -10.09 -9.86
C GLU A 46 -5.28 -8.80 -10.23
N GLY A 47 -6.08 -8.23 -9.32
CA GLY A 47 -6.85 -7.00 -9.58
C GLY A 47 -7.89 -7.12 -10.71
N SER A 48 -8.12 -8.32 -11.23
CA SER A 48 -8.84 -8.56 -12.49
C SER A 48 -10.26 -9.11 -12.35
N LEU A 49 -10.82 -9.21 -11.13
CA LEU A 49 -12.24 -9.54 -11.04
C LEU A 49 -13.10 -8.36 -11.46
N ALA A 50 -13.83 -8.54 -12.54
CA ALA A 50 -14.73 -7.55 -13.15
C ALA A 50 -15.77 -6.95 -12.16
N GLY A 51 -16.00 -7.60 -11.02
CA GLY A 51 -16.94 -7.15 -10.01
C GLY A 51 -16.56 -5.85 -9.28
N PRO A 52 -15.37 -5.71 -8.69
CA PRO A 52 -15.02 -4.52 -7.92
C PRO A 52 -15.00 -3.24 -8.74
N LYS A 53 -14.37 -3.23 -9.92
CA LYS A 53 -14.34 -2.05 -10.81
C LYS A 53 -15.73 -1.61 -11.26
N LEU A 54 -16.63 -2.55 -11.51
CA LEU A 54 -18.02 -2.22 -11.83
C LEU A 54 -18.72 -1.53 -10.66
N LEU A 55 -18.51 -2.01 -9.43
CA LEU A 55 -19.08 -1.42 -8.22
C LEU A 55 -18.59 0.00 -7.97
N GLU A 56 -17.32 0.27 -8.25
CA GLU A 56 -16.72 1.62 -8.10
C GLU A 56 -17.50 2.69 -8.88
N HIS A 57 -18.02 2.36 -10.05
CA HIS A 57 -18.83 3.30 -10.83
C HIS A 57 -20.24 3.49 -10.26
N MET A 58 -20.77 2.48 -9.56
CA MET A 58 -22.15 2.49 -9.08
C MET A 58 -22.31 3.19 -7.72
N VAL A 59 -21.35 3.02 -6.81
CA VAL A 59 -21.41 3.53 -5.43
C VAL A 59 -20.91 4.97 -5.30
N ASP A 60 -21.28 5.63 -4.22
CA ASP A 60 -20.90 7.02 -3.96
C ASP A 60 -19.47 7.14 -3.39
N THR A 61 -19.06 6.18 -2.57
CA THR A 61 -17.74 6.12 -1.95
C THR A 61 -17.13 4.74 -2.14
N VAL A 62 -15.83 4.70 -2.42
CA VAL A 62 -15.03 3.48 -2.50
C VAL A 62 -13.86 3.59 -1.54
N LEU A 63 -13.77 2.64 -0.64
CA LEU A 63 -12.68 2.50 0.32
C LEU A 63 -11.90 1.23 -0.01
N TYR A 64 -10.60 1.36 -0.20
CA TYR A 64 -9.69 0.23 -0.31
C TYR A 64 -9.11 -0.08 1.06
N PHE A 65 -9.16 -1.35 1.41
CA PHE A 65 -8.58 -1.90 2.61
C PHE A 65 -7.29 -2.60 2.22
N GLU A 66 -6.16 -1.96 2.48
CA GLU A 66 -4.85 -2.40 2.08
C GLU A 66 -4.09 -2.98 3.29
N GLY A 67 -3.31 -4.02 3.07
CA GLY A 67 -2.44 -4.61 4.07
C GLY A 67 -1.97 -5.99 3.64
N GLU A 68 -0.71 -6.27 3.87
CA GLU A 68 -0.16 -7.58 3.61
C GLU A 68 -0.49 -8.57 4.74
N ARG A 69 -0.54 -9.86 4.42
CA ARG A 69 -0.98 -10.91 5.35
C ARG A 69 -0.15 -11.00 6.63
N TYR A 70 1.12 -10.60 6.54
CA TYR A 70 2.07 -10.67 7.66
C TYR A 70 2.30 -9.34 8.37
N ASN A 71 1.71 -8.25 7.88
CA ASN A 71 1.85 -6.95 8.50
C ASN A 71 0.78 -6.73 9.56
N THR A 72 1.18 -6.15 10.67
CA THR A 72 0.27 -5.78 11.77
C THR A 72 -0.64 -4.62 11.38
N TYR A 73 -0.18 -3.77 10.46
CA TYR A 73 -0.90 -2.55 10.07
C TYR A 73 -1.84 -2.76 8.90
N ARG A 74 -2.93 -2.00 8.88
CA ARG A 74 -3.92 -1.95 7.81
C ARG A 74 -4.17 -0.49 7.45
N LEU A 75 -4.23 -0.23 6.15
CA LEU A 75 -4.53 1.09 5.61
C LEU A 75 -5.92 1.09 5.01
N VAL A 76 -6.70 2.13 5.29
CA VAL A 76 -7.98 2.38 4.64
C VAL A 76 -7.87 3.64 3.81
N ARG A 77 -7.92 3.49 2.51
CA ARG A 77 -7.74 4.59 1.54
C ARG A 77 -9.05 4.86 0.80
N ALA A 78 -9.46 6.13 0.76
CA ALA A 78 -10.55 6.55 -0.10
C ALA A 78 -10.03 6.65 -1.55
N VAL A 79 -10.62 5.85 -2.47
CA VAL A 79 -10.28 5.88 -3.90
C VAL A 79 -11.31 6.68 -4.69
N LYS A 80 -12.53 6.73 -4.19
CA LYS A 80 -13.62 7.53 -4.72
C LYS A 80 -14.46 8.08 -3.57
N ASN A 81 -14.82 9.34 -3.64
CA ASN A 81 -15.75 9.97 -2.72
C ASN A 81 -16.50 11.10 -3.44
N ARG A 82 -17.81 10.95 -3.64
CA ARG A 82 -18.62 11.98 -4.30
C ARG A 82 -18.87 13.20 -3.44
N PHE A 83 -18.75 13.07 -2.13
CA PHE A 83 -19.17 14.09 -1.16
C PHE A 83 -18.02 14.66 -0.34
N GLY A 84 -16.77 14.28 -0.66
CA GLY A 84 -15.61 14.74 0.07
C GLY A 84 -14.28 14.38 -0.60
N SER A 85 -13.19 14.63 0.12
CA SER A 85 -11.83 14.32 -0.33
C SER A 85 -11.60 12.82 -0.46
N THR A 86 -10.75 12.43 -1.41
CA THR A 86 -10.16 11.08 -1.50
C THR A 86 -8.75 11.03 -0.95
N ASN A 87 -8.24 12.15 -0.42
CA ASN A 87 -6.87 12.25 0.08
C ASN A 87 -6.74 11.78 1.54
N GLU A 88 -7.80 11.27 2.15
CA GLU A 88 -7.77 10.79 3.52
C GLU A 88 -7.28 9.35 3.59
N LEU A 89 -6.43 9.09 4.59
CA LEU A 89 -5.86 7.78 4.88
C LEU A 89 -6.08 7.43 6.36
N GLY A 90 -6.78 6.33 6.61
CA GLY A 90 -6.88 5.72 7.94
C GLY A 90 -5.78 4.67 8.13
N VAL A 91 -5.06 4.72 9.24
CA VAL A 91 -4.07 3.71 9.63
C VAL A 91 -4.56 2.98 10.87
N PHE A 92 -4.59 1.66 10.79
CA PHE A 92 -5.08 0.79 11.85
C PHE A 92 -4.05 -0.29 12.18
N GLU A 93 -4.04 -0.71 13.42
CA GLU A 93 -3.29 -1.88 13.91
C GLU A 93 -4.26 -3.06 14.12
N MET A 94 -3.87 -4.24 13.64
CA MET A 94 -4.63 -5.47 13.89
C MET A 94 -4.20 -6.06 15.23
N LYS A 95 -5.11 -6.08 16.20
CA LYS A 95 -4.92 -6.70 17.52
C LYS A 95 -5.91 -7.84 17.74
N ASP A 96 -5.76 -8.59 18.81
CA ASP A 96 -6.66 -9.69 19.18
C ASP A 96 -8.12 -9.23 19.35
N ILE A 97 -8.32 -7.98 19.78
CA ILE A 97 -9.64 -7.35 19.92
C ILE A 97 -10.17 -6.73 18.63
N GLY A 98 -9.43 -6.83 17.51
CA GLY A 98 -9.80 -6.28 16.20
C GLY A 98 -8.90 -5.13 15.76
N LEU A 99 -9.43 -4.30 14.86
CA LEU A 99 -8.73 -3.13 14.30
C LEU A 99 -8.82 -1.95 15.27
N ILE A 100 -7.64 -1.41 15.62
CA ILE A 100 -7.52 -0.21 16.45
C ILE A 100 -6.93 0.92 15.60
N GLU A 101 -7.55 2.08 15.65
CA GLU A 101 -7.04 3.27 14.97
C GLU A 101 -5.71 3.71 15.56
N LEU A 102 -4.74 4.00 14.70
CA LEU A 102 -3.49 4.65 15.07
C LEU A 102 -3.61 6.16 14.85
N THR A 103 -3.73 6.90 15.93
CA THR A 103 -3.81 8.38 15.88
C THR A 103 -2.48 9.00 15.46
N ASN A 104 -1.35 8.41 15.84
CA ASN A 104 -0.01 8.81 15.41
C ASN A 104 0.76 7.63 14.80
N PRO A 105 0.53 7.30 13.51
CA PRO A 105 1.24 6.20 12.86
C PRO A 105 2.75 6.39 12.81
N SER A 106 3.21 7.65 12.66
CA SER A 106 4.65 7.95 12.62
C SER A 106 5.37 7.48 13.87
N GLU A 107 4.83 7.74 15.05
CA GLU A 107 5.42 7.33 16.32
C GLU A 107 5.59 5.81 16.39
N VAL A 108 4.57 5.07 15.99
CA VAL A 108 4.58 3.61 16.03
C VAL A 108 5.57 3.04 15.00
N LEU A 109 5.56 3.58 13.77
CA LEU A 109 6.39 3.08 12.67
C LEU A 109 7.89 3.37 12.83
N ILE A 110 8.26 4.33 13.69
CA ILE A 110 9.65 4.64 13.98
C ILE A 110 10.11 4.18 15.39
N SER A 111 9.18 3.73 16.25
CA SER A 111 9.49 3.37 17.63
C SER A 111 10.45 2.18 17.77
N GLU A 112 10.40 1.27 16.80
CA GLU A 112 11.22 0.06 16.76
C GLU A 112 12.56 0.25 16.04
N LYS A 113 12.84 1.49 15.54
CA LYS A 113 14.09 1.76 14.83
C LYS A 113 15.29 1.47 15.71
N PRO A 114 16.21 0.58 15.29
CA PRO A 114 17.47 0.36 15.98
C PRO A 114 18.30 1.64 16.03
N LYS A 115 18.91 1.93 17.17
CA LYS A 115 19.86 3.04 17.31
C LYS A 115 21.22 2.63 16.75
N ASP A 116 21.90 3.57 16.12
CA ASP A 116 23.29 3.43 15.65
C ASP A 116 23.53 2.26 14.67
N VAL A 117 22.54 1.96 13.83
CA VAL A 117 22.63 0.93 12.79
C VAL A 117 22.76 1.59 11.42
N SER A 118 23.77 1.14 10.65
CA SER A 118 23.93 1.58 9.25
C SER A 118 22.78 1.08 8.38
N GLY A 119 22.47 1.81 7.31
CA GLY A 119 21.42 1.41 6.37
C GLY A 119 19.99 1.76 6.80
N SER A 120 19.76 2.32 7.99
CA SER A 120 18.44 2.75 8.46
C SER A 120 18.33 4.28 8.46
N VAL A 121 17.33 4.81 7.75
CA VAL A 121 17.05 6.25 7.63
C VAL A 121 15.57 6.51 7.87
N ILE A 122 15.23 7.57 8.62
CA ILE A 122 13.86 8.07 8.69
C ILE A 122 13.63 9.03 7.53
N ILE A 123 12.55 8.78 6.81
CA ILE A 123 12.05 9.61 5.72
C ILE A 123 10.72 10.25 6.09
N SER A 124 10.44 11.40 5.53
CA SER A 124 9.12 12.01 5.56
C SER A 124 8.43 11.83 4.22
N THR A 125 7.16 11.46 4.25
CA THR A 125 6.30 11.36 3.07
C THR A 125 4.94 11.94 3.39
N VAL A 126 4.15 12.22 2.36
CA VAL A 126 2.76 12.64 2.52
C VAL A 126 1.87 11.60 1.84
N GLU A 127 1.04 10.94 2.62
CA GLU A 127 0.04 10.02 2.11
C GLU A 127 -1.34 10.67 2.18
N GLY A 128 -1.83 11.08 1.01
CA GLY A 128 -3.02 11.92 0.91
C GLY A 128 -2.79 13.32 1.46
N THR A 129 -3.41 13.67 2.57
CA THR A 129 -3.19 14.93 3.32
C THR A 129 -2.35 14.73 4.57
N ARG A 130 -1.98 13.49 4.89
CA ARG A 130 -1.34 13.14 6.16
C ARG A 130 0.17 13.04 6.01
N PRO A 131 0.96 13.88 6.71
CA PRO A 131 2.39 13.70 6.79
C PRO A 131 2.71 12.47 7.65
N MET A 132 3.64 11.65 7.19
CA MET A 132 4.06 10.43 7.87
C MET A 132 5.58 10.34 7.90
N LEU A 133 6.10 9.80 9.00
CA LEU A 133 7.49 9.40 9.12
C LEU A 133 7.57 7.88 8.99
N LEU A 134 8.46 7.42 8.13
CA LEU A 134 8.68 6.00 7.86
C LEU A 134 10.16 5.67 8.00
N GLU A 135 10.45 4.49 8.48
CA GLU A 135 11.80 3.94 8.41
C GLU A 135 12.02 3.27 7.07
N LEU A 136 13.11 3.65 6.40
CA LEU A 136 13.61 3.00 5.19
C LEU A 136 14.92 2.31 5.54
N GLN A 137 14.99 1.03 5.23
CA GLN A 137 16.14 0.18 5.49
C GLN A 137 16.78 -0.24 4.17
N ALA A 138 18.11 -0.18 4.11
CA ALA A 138 18.90 -0.74 3.03
C ALA A 138 19.96 -1.69 3.57
N LEU A 139 20.15 -2.80 2.89
CA LEU A 139 21.26 -3.72 3.12
C LEU A 139 22.06 -3.84 1.82
N VAL A 140 23.35 -3.58 1.93
CA VAL A 140 24.32 -3.76 0.85
C VAL A 140 25.31 -4.83 1.27
N SER A 141 25.51 -5.85 0.44
CA SER A 141 26.44 -6.93 0.71
C SER A 141 27.16 -7.38 -0.57
N PRO A 142 28.40 -7.87 -0.50
CA PRO A 142 29.07 -8.41 -1.66
C PRO A 142 28.25 -9.52 -2.33
N THR A 143 28.15 -9.50 -3.66
CA THR A 143 27.52 -10.56 -4.43
C THR A 143 28.37 -11.81 -4.37
N SER A 144 27.81 -12.90 -3.86
CA SER A 144 28.54 -14.17 -3.70
C SER A 144 28.72 -14.91 -5.01
N PHE A 145 27.73 -14.86 -5.92
CA PHE A 145 27.76 -15.57 -7.21
C PHE A 145 26.93 -14.83 -8.28
N GLY A 146 27.56 -14.60 -9.43
CA GLY A 146 26.85 -14.21 -10.65
C GLY A 146 26.43 -12.73 -10.68
N ILE A 147 25.16 -12.50 -11.03
CA ILE A 147 24.59 -11.15 -11.21
C ILE A 147 24.11 -10.59 -9.88
N ALA A 148 24.52 -9.36 -9.59
CA ALA A 148 24.11 -8.65 -8.38
C ALA A 148 22.59 -8.53 -8.27
N LYS A 149 22.05 -8.93 -7.11
CA LYS A 149 20.60 -8.91 -6.84
C LYS A 149 20.16 -7.52 -6.41
N ARG A 150 19.00 -7.12 -6.88
CA ARG A 150 18.32 -5.89 -6.49
C ARG A 150 16.90 -6.25 -6.02
N THR A 151 16.57 -5.91 -4.78
CA THR A 151 15.24 -6.16 -4.21
C THR A 151 14.72 -4.88 -3.59
N ALA A 152 13.46 -4.56 -3.88
CA ALA A 152 12.80 -3.38 -3.37
C ALA A 152 11.40 -3.75 -2.84
N THR A 153 11.14 -3.45 -1.58
CA THR A 153 9.84 -3.65 -0.93
C THR A 153 9.33 -2.30 -0.45
N GLY A 154 8.11 -1.95 -0.80
CA GLY A 154 7.50 -0.67 -0.45
C GLY A 154 7.92 0.51 -1.33
N VAL A 155 8.83 0.32 -2.29
CA VAL A 155 9.29 1.32 -3.26
C VAL A 155 9.29 0.74 -4.67
N ASP A 156 9.23 1.62 -5.68
CA ASP A 156 9.33 1.20 -7.09
C ASP A 156 10.74 0.71 -7.42
N TYR A 157 10.82 -0.48 -8.01
CA TYR A 157 12.09 -1.12 -8.38
C TYR A 157 12.90 -0.29 -9.40
N ASN A 158 12.23 0.29 -10.40
CA ASN A 158 12.92 1.04 -11.46
C ASN A 158 13.50 2.34 -10.89
N ARG A 159 12.79 2.95 -9.94
CA ARG A 159 13.30 4.14 -9.23
C ARG A 159 14.55 3.81 -8.41
N VAL A 160 14.53 2.70 -7.68
CA VAL A 160 15.73 2.22 -6.95
C VAL A 160 16.89 1.98 -7.91
N ALA A 161 16.65 1.27 -9.02
CA ALA A 161 17.71 1.00 -10.01
C ALA A 161 18.32 2.28 -10.58
N LEU A 162 17.50 3.30 -10.86
CA LEU A 162 17.97 4.61 -11.30
C LEU A 162 18.85 5.29 -10.26
N LEU A 163 18.41 5.30 -8.98
CA LEU A 163 19.16 5.94 -7.90
C LEU A 163 20.50 5.24 -7.62
N LEU A 164 20.51 3.90 -7.72
CA LEU A 164 21.77 3.13 -7.63
C LEU A 164 22.74 3.50 -8.77
N ALA A 165 22.25 3.65 -9.99
CA ALA A 165 23.08 4.10 -11.12
C ALA A 165 23.63 5.52 -10.92
N VAL A 166 22.84 6.42 -10.30
CA VAL A 166 23.29 7.76 -9.91
C VAL A 166 24.39 7.69 -8.85
N LEU A 167 24.21 6.90 -7.79
CA LEU A 167 25.21 6.69 -6.75
C LEU A 167 26.52 6.17 -7.32
N GLU A 168 26.45 5.22 -8.23
CA GLU A 168 27.60 4.64 -8.87
C GLU A 168 28.31 5.66 -9.77
N LYS A 169 27.57 6.31 -10.66
CA LYS A 169 28.15 7.19 -11.69
C LYS A 169 28.59 8.56 -11.15
N ARG A 170 27.87 9.12 -10.19
CA ARG A 170 28.07 10.48 -9.69
C ARG A 170 28.82 10.54 -8.37
N VAL A 171 28.61 9.57 -7.51
CA VAL A 171 29.25 9.50 -6.18
C VAL A 171 30.45 8.55 -6.18
N GLY A 172 30.55 7.66 -7.16
CA GLY A 172 31.65 6.71 -7.31
C GLY A 172 31.55 5.49 -6.39
N LEU A 173 30.37 5.18 -5.82
CA LEU A 173 30.19 3.99 -5.02
C LEU A 173 30.24 2.74 -5.91
N GLN A 174 31.07 1.77 -5.57
CA GLN A 174 31.26 0.54 -6.36
C GLN A 174 30.16 -0.49 -6.05
N ILE A 175 28.94 -0.20 -6.52
CA ILE A 175 27.74 -1.02 -6.20
C ILE A 175 27.50 -2.13 -7.24
N GLN A 176 28.26 -2.18 -8.33
CA GLN A 176 28.06 -3.13 -9.44
C GLN A 176 28.06 -4.58 -8.96
N ASN A 177 28.98 -4.93 -8.06
CA ASN A 177 29.15 -6.27 -7.52
C ASN A 177 28.59 -6.42 -6.10
N GLN A 178 27.59 -5.61 -5.77
CA GLN A 178 26.92 -5.64 -4.47
C GLN A 178 25.47 -6.02 -4.65
N ASP A 179 24.97 -6.92 -3.84
CA ASP A 179 23.55 -7.16 -3.65
C ASP A 179 22.96 -5.99 -2.84
N VAL A 180 21.81 -5.47 -3.28
CA VAL A 180 21.13 -4.35 -2.61
C VAL A 180 19.70 -4.73 -2.32
N TYR A 181 19.33 -4.63 -1.07
CA TYR A 181 17.98 -4.88 -0.58
C TYR A 181 17.45 -3.60 0.07
N ILE A 182 16.25 -3.18 -0.31
CA ILE A 182 15.58 -1.98 0.23
C ILE A 182 14.21 -2.38 0.74
N ASN A 183 13.87 -1.90 1.92
CA ASN A 183 12.59 -2.17 2.56
C ASN A 183 12.05 -0.92 3.25
N VAL A 184 10.78 -0.61 3.03
CA VAL A 184 10.02 0.35 3.84
C VAL A 184 9.37 -0.40 4.98
N VAL A 185 9.69 -0.02 6.21
CA VAL A 185 9.15 -0.65 7.41
C VAL A 185 7.64 -0.40 7.49
N GLY A 186 6.89 -1.40 8.00
CA GLY A 186 5.44 -1.34 8.10
C GLY A 186 4.68 -1.77 6.84
N GLY A 187 5.39 -2.14 5.74
CA GLY A 187 4.77 -2.63 4.50
C GLY A 187 3.99 -1.58 3.72
N ILE A 188 4.23 -0.31 4.00
CA ILE A 188 3.60 0.81 3.30
C ILE A 188 4.30 0.99 1.94
N LYS A 189 3.50 1.12 0.88
CA LYS A 189 4.03 1.45 -0.45
C LYS A 189 4.06 2.96 -0.62
N VAL A 190 5.23 3.50 -0.90
CA VAL A 190 5.44 4.92 -1.12
C VAL A 190 5.96 5.16 -2.54
N ASN A 191 5.30 6.06 -3.26
CA ASN A 191 5.65 6.37 -4.65
C ASN A 191 6.14 7.82 -4.83
N GLU A 192 6.37 8.53 -3.73
CA GLU A 192 6.76 9.94 -3.78
C GLU A 192 8.27 10.14 -3.99
N PRO A 193 8.65 11.20 -4.74
CA PRO A 193 10.05 11.59 -4.90
C PRO A 193 10.79 11.94 -3.60
N SER A 194 10.05 12.28 -2.54
CA SER A 194 10.60 12.56 -1.20
C SER A 194 11.48 11.44 -0.63
N MET A 195 11.26 10.20 -1.10
CA MET A 195 12.06 9.03 -0.68
C MET A 195 13.45 8.96 -1.26
N ASP A 196 13.73 9.65 -2.37
CA ASP A 196 14.99 9.47 -3.12
C ASP A 196 16.23 9.71 -2.27
N LEU A 197 16.21 10.80 -1.52
CA LEU A 197 17.33 11.12 -0.62
C LEU A 197 17.48 10.04 0.47
N GLY A 198 16.38 9.54 1.00
CA GLY A 198 16.38 8.44 1.99
C GLY A 198 16.97 7.16 1.43
N ILE A 199 16.61 6.78 0.19
CA ILE A 199 17.15 5.62 -0.51
C ILE A 199 18.68 5.79 -0.71
N ILE A 200 19.09 6.93 -1.21
CA ILE A 200 20.51 7.25 -1.42
C ILE A 200 21.31 7.17 -0.13
N LEU A 201 20.80 7.79 0.94
CA LEU A 201 21.50 7.83 2.24
C LEU A 201 21.55 6.46 2.90
N SER A 202 20.45 5.69 2.87
CA SER A 202 20.43 4.35 3.46
C SER A 202 21.38 3.39 2.75
N VAL A 203 21.41 3.41 1.41
CA VAL A 203 22.34 2.61 0.63
C VAL A 203 23.78 3.03 0.89
N ALA A 204 24.08 4.32 0.85
CA ALA A 204 25.44 4.83 1.11
C ALA A 204 25.91 4.53 2.54
N SER A 205 25.01 4.58 3.52
CA SER A 205 25.30 4.22 4.91
C SER A 205 25.56 2.73 5.09
N SER A 206 24.80 1.88 4.39
CA SER A 206 24.97 0.42 4.46
C SER A 206 26.19 -0.09 3.68
N PHE A 207 26.63 0.66 2.68
CA PHE A 207 27.81 0.32 1.86
C PHE A 207 29.15 0.48 2.61
N ARG A 208 29.21 1.33 3.62
CA ARG A 208 30.40 1.61 4.45
C ARG A 208 30.56 0.58 5.56
#